data_4b04cc7dafb3f66452a95eeb2d0ca111
#
_entry.id   4b04cc7dafb3f66452a95eeb2d0ca111
#
_cell.length_a   1.000
_cell.length_b   1.000
_cell.length_c   1.000
_cell.angle_alpha   90.00
_cell.angle_beta   90.00
_cell.angle_gamma   90.00
#
_symmetry.space_group_name_H-M   'P 1'
#
loop_
_entity.id
_entity.type
_entity.pdbx_description
1 polymer ?
#
loop_
_entity_poly.entity_id
_entity_poly.type
_entity_poly.pdbx_seq_one_letter_code
_entity_poly.pdbx_strand_id
1 'polypeptide(L)'
;MAQECIIFRWLWLHLLLSVAKDNNYDKIILGIDPGTNIAGYGIIGVTKNSMELISMGIFDLRKETDYANKLKAIFEKCTQLMDTYLPDEVALEAPFMGKNPQSMLKLGRAQGVSMAAALNRQIPVFEYAPLRVK
;
A
#
# COMPACT_ATOMS: atom_id res chain seq x y z
N MET A 1 -21.01 -29.70 1.70
CA MET A 1 -19.58 -30.09 1.59
C MET A 1 -18.71 -28.99 1.00
N ALA A 2 -19.06 -28.31 -0.10
CA ALA A 2 -18.21 -27.24 -0.64
C ALA A 2 -18.19 -25.94 0.18
N GLN A 3 -19.26 -25.64 0.93
CA GLN A 3 -19.35 -24.45 1.79
C GLN A 3 -18.53 -24.55 3.08
N GLU A 4 -18.40 -25.72 3.65
CA GLU A 4 -17.59 -25.94 4.86
C GLU A 4 -16.10 -25.80 4.58
N CYS A 5 -15.64 -26.16 3.38
CA CYS A 5 -14.24 -26.05 2.99
C CYS A 5 -13.80 -24.57 2.81
N ILE A 6 -14.72 -23.68 2.42
CA ILE A 6 -14.45 -22.24 2.24
C ILE A 6 -14.36 -21.55 3.61
N ILE A 7 -15.25 -21.88 4.54
CA ILE A 7 -15.27 -21.31 5.90
C ILE A 7 -14.03 -21.76 6.67
N PHE A 8 -13.63 -23.04 6.56
CA PHE A 8 -12.40 -23.54 7.17
C PHE A 8 -11.14 -22.92 6.59
N ARG A 9 -11.09 -22.68 5.26
CA ARG A 9 -9.97 -21.95 4.62
C ARG A 9 -9.91 -20.49 5.07
N TRP A 10 -11.05 -19.85 5.27
CA TRP A 10 -11.13 -18.48 5.78
C TRP A 10 -10.70 -18.38 7.25
N LEU A 11 -11.16 -19.32 8.08
CA LEU A 11 -10.76 -19.42 9.49
C LEU A 11 -9.27 -19.76 9.64
N TRP A 12 -8.74 -20.65 8.80
CA TRP A 12 -7.31 -21.01 8.79
C TRP A 12 -6.46 -19.84 8.29
N LEU A 13 -6.93 -19.13 7.26
CA LEU A 13 -6.25 -17.94 6.76
C LEU A 13 -6.25 -16.82 7.82
N HIS A 14 -7.37 -16.62 8.52
CA HIS A 14 -7.47 -15.66 9.63
C HIS A 14 -6.62 -16.07 10.83
N LEU A 15 -6.54 -17.37 11.13
CA LEU A 15 -5.69 -17.89 12.21
C LEU A 15 -4.19 -17.78 11.85
N LEU A 16 -3.81 -18.08 10.62
CA LEU A 16 -2.44 -17.87 10.11
C LEU A 16 -2.07 -16.39 10.05
N LEU A 17 -3.00 -15.51 9.67
CA LEU A 17 -2.82 -14.06 9.68
C LEU A 17 -2.75 -13.51 11.12
N SER A 18 -3.47 -14.11 12.07
CA SER A 18 -3.38 -13.76 13.50
C SER A 18 -2.04 -14.19 14.12
N VAL A 19 -1.46 -15.29 13.64
CA VAL A 19 -0.13 -15.76 14.08
C VAL A 19 1.00 -14.92 13.45
N ALA A 20 0.77 -14.33 12.27
CA ALA A 20 1.76 -13.45 11.63
C ALA A 20 1.87 -12.06 12.30
N LYS A 21 0.98 -11.72 13.22
CA LYS A 21 1.02 -10.46 13.99
C LYS A 21 1.81 -10.55 15.29
N ASP A 22 2.63 -11.57 15.45
CA ASP A 22 3.65 -11.65 16.51
C ASP A 22 4.87 -10.80 16.15
N ASN A 23 4.59 -9.58 15.68
CA ASN A 23 5.64 -8.61 15.39
C ASN A 23 5.96 -7.82 16.65
N ASN A 24 7.25 -7.74 16.94
CA ASN A 24 7.82 -6.92 18.03
C ASN A 24 7.60 -5.39 17.83
N TYR A 25 6.66 -4.99 16.95
CA TYR A 25 6.39 -3.60 16.63
C TYR A 25 5.06 -3.14 17.22
N ASP A 26 5.04 -1.94 17.80
CA ASP A 26 3.81 -1.29 18.27
C ASP A 26 2.92 -0.89 17.08
N LYS A 27 3.55 -0.56 15.93
CA LYS A 27 2.87 -0.13 14.72
C LYS A 27 3.68 -0.49 13.47
N ILE A 28 3.00 -0.89 12.41
CA ILE A 28 3.57 -1.06 11.06
C ILE A 28 2.96 0.00 10.14
N ILE A 29 3.81 0.71 9.42
CA ILE A 29 3.40 1.77 8.48
C ILE A 29 3.87 1.39 7.08
N LEU A 30 2.94 1.41 6.13
CA LEU A 30 3.24 1.29 4.70
C LEU A 30 3.27 2.69 4.09
N GLY A 31 4.43 3.13 3.65
CA GLY A 31 4.62 4.34 2.85
C GLY A 31 4.52 4.02 1.35
N ILE A 32 3.77 4.83 0.62
CA ILE A 32 3.65 4.73 -0.84
C ILE A 32 3.96 6.08 -1.47
N ASP A 33 4.89 6.08 -2.41
CA ASP A 33 5.17 7.19 -3.32
C ASP A 33 4.52 6.88 -4.68
N PRO A 34 3.33 7.44 -4.98
CA PRO A 34 2.61 7.11 -6.19
C PRO A 34 3.33 7.64 -7.43
N GLY A 35 3.47 6.80 -8.44
CA GLY A 35 4.04 7.17 -9.73
C GLY A 35 3.26 6.56 -10.89
N THR A 36 3.39 7.13 -12.07
CA THR A 36 2.69 6.65 -13.28
C THR A 36 3.49 5.60 -14.07
N ASN A 37 4.79 5.57 -13.90
CA ASN A 37 5.69 4.61 -14.54
C ASN A 37 6.43 3.76 -13.50
N ILE A 38 6.85 4.39 -12.43
CA ILE A 38 7.49 3.74 -11.28
C ILE A 38 6.84 4.32 -10.04
N ALA A 39 6.33 3.48 -9.17
CA ALA A 39 5.88 3.84 -7.84
C ALA A 39 6.81 3.20 -6.79
N GLY A 40 7.10 3.92 -5.72
CA GLY A 40 7.92 3.43 -4.63
C GLY A 40 7.08 2.99 -3.43
N TYR A 41 7.61 2.07 -2.64
CA TYR A 41 7.04 1.74 -1.34
C TYR A 41 8.13 1.47 -0.30
N GLY A 42 7.77 1.70 0.95
CA GLY A 42 8.55 1.32 2.11
C GLY A 42 7.66 0.86 3.24
N ILE A 43 8.10 -0.12 3.99
CA ILE A 43 7.40 -0.64 5.16
C ILE A 43 8.32 -0.51 6.35
N ILE A 44 7.85 0.18 7.37
CA ILE A 44 8.58 0.38 8.62
C ILE A 44 7.81 -0.19 9.80
N GLY A 45 8.54 -0.79 10.72
CA GLY A 45 8.06 -1.14 12.05
C GLY A 45 8.47 -0.08 13.05
N VAL A 46 7.53 0.37 13.86
CA VAL A 46 7.73 1.41 14.88
C VAL A 46 7.56 0.81 16.26
N THR A 47 8.51 1.07 17.14
CA THR A 47 8.42 0.83 18.58
C THR A 47 8.51 2.15 19.34
N LYS A 48 8.32 2.15 20.65
CA LYS A 48 8.44 3.36 21.47
C LYS A 48 9.79 4.08 21.29
N ASN A 49 10.84 3.36 20.99
CA ASN A 49 12.21 3.86 21.00
C ASN A 49 12.94 3.79 19.67
N SER A 50 12.36 3.15 18.64
CA SER A 50 13.04 2.93 17.37
C SER A 50 12.08 2.79 16.19
N MET A 51 12.62 3.04 15.00
CA MET A 51 12.00 2.69 13.73
C MET A 51 12.94 1.77 12.96
N GLU A 52 12.39 0.75 12.36
CA GLU A 52 13.15 -0.24 11.59
C GLU A 52 12.54 -0.43 10.20
N LEU A 53 13.38 -0.49 9.18
CA LEU A 53 12.96 -0.80 7.83
C LEU A 53 12.71 -2.30 7.71
N ILE A 54 11.46 -2.68 7.41
CA ILE A 54 11.05 -4.07 7.20
C ILE A 54 11.23 -4.47 5.73
N SER A 55 10.79 -3.62 4.81
CA SER A 55 10.86 -3.86 3.37
C SER A 55 10.79 -2.55 2.59
N MET A 56 11.38 -2.55 1.40
CA MET A 56 11.22 -1.45 0.44
C MET A 56 11.36 -1.96 -0.98
N GLY A 57 10.80 -1.25 -1.93
CA GLY A 57 10.91 -1.62 -3.33
C GLY A 57 10.16 -0.66 -4.26
N ILE A 58 10.02 -1.10 -5.49
CA ILE A 58 9.33 -0.35 -6.53
C ILE A 58 8.29 -1.24 -7.25
N PHE A 59 7.25 -0.58 -7.79
CA PHE A 59 6.36 -1.15 -8.79
C PHE A 59 6.80 -0.60 -10.15
N ASP A 60 7.31 -1.46 -11.01
CA ASP A 60 7.63 -1.07 -12.38
C ASP A 60 6.39 -1.23 -13.27
N LEU A 61 5.75 -0.11 -13.59
CA LEU A 61 4.53 -0.04 -14.37
C LEU A 61 4.78 0.19 -15.87
N ARG A 62 6.05 0.29 -16.28
CA ARG A 62 6.41 0.56 -17.68
C ARG A 62 6.06 -0.60 -18.62
N LYS A 63 5.94 -1.80 -18.07
CA LYS A 63 5.55 -3.01 -18.79
C LYS A 63 4.07 -3.08 -19.14
N GLU A 64 3.24 -2.29 -18.44
CA GLU A 64 1.81 -2.26 -18.70
C GLU A 64 1.51 -1.51 -20.01
N THR A 65 0.66 -2.11 -20.83
CA THR A 65 0.39 -1.65 -22.21
C THR A 65 -0.45 -0.38 -22.27
N ASP A 66 -1.31 -0.17 -21.28
CA ASP A 66 -2.19 0.99 -21.21
C ASP A 66 -2.31 1.53 -19.78
N TYR A 67 -2.91 2.71 -19.68
CA TYR A 67 -3.01 3.41 -18.41
C TYR A 67 -3.98 2.72 -17.42
N ALA A 68 -5.06 2.12 -17.91
CA ALA A 68 -5.99 1.39 -17.07
C ALA A 68 -5.33 0.17 -16.41
N ASN A 69 -4.53 -0.56 -17.17
CA ASN A 69 -3.75 -1.68 -16.64
C ASN A 69 -2.69 -1.25 -15.63
N LYS A 70 -2.10 -0.05 -15.80
CA LYS A 70 -1.22 0.53 -14.77
C LYS A 70 -1.96 0.75 -13.46
N LEU A 71 -3.16 1.32 -13.49
CA LEU A 71 -3.99 1.53 -12.29
C LEU A 71 -4.37 0.20 -11.63
N LYS A 72 -4.74 -0.80 -12.44
CA LYS A 72 -5.01 -2.15 -11.93
C LYS A 72 -3.79 -2.74 -11.22
N ALA A 73 -2.62 -2.65 -11.86
CA ALA A 73 -1.37 -3.14 -11.27
C ALA A 73 -1.02 -2.45 -9.95
N ILE A 74 -1.24 -1.14 -9.85
CA ILE A 74 -1.06 -0.40 -8.59
C ILE A 74 -1.98 -0.95 -7.51
N PHE A 75 -3.27 -1.13 -7.82
CA PHE A 75 -4.26 -1.66 -6.86
C PHE A 75 -3.85 -3.05 -6.36
N GLU A 76 -3.51 -3.95 -7.27
CA GLU A 76 -3.11 -5.33 -6.96
C GLU A 76 -1.83 -5.37 -6.11
N LYS A 77 -0.82 -4.56 -6.45
CA LYS A 77 0.44 -4.48 -5.70
C LYS A 77 0.25 -3.90 -4.30
N CYS A 78 -0.51 -2.81 -4.17
CA CYS A 78 -0.84 -2.23 -2.86
C CYS A 78 -1.59 -3.25 -2.00
N THR A 79 -2.59 -3.91 -2.57
CA THR A 79 -3.35 -4.98 -1.90
C THR A 79 -2.44 -6.10 -1.42
N GLN A 80 -1.53 -6.58 -2.27
CA GLN A 80 -0.59 -7.63 -1.93
C GLN A 80 0.34 -7.24 -0.76
N LEU A 81 0.85 -6.00 -0.76
CA LEU A 81 1.67 -5.50 0.34
C LEU A 81 0.88 -5.43 1.65
N MET A 82 -0.35 -4.93 1.60
CA MET A 82 -1.22 -4.84 2.77
C MET A 82 -1.57 -6.21 3.33
N ASP A 83 -1.85 -7.19 2.47
CA ASP A 83 -2.17 -8.56 2.88
C ASP A 83 -0.94 -9.30 3.43
N THR A 84 0.27 -8.98 2.95
CA THR A 84 1.52 -9.61 3.39
C THR A 84 2.01 -9.03 4.71
N TYR A 85 2.01 -7.71 4.86
CA TYR A 85 2.64 -7.02 5.99
C TYR A 85 1.66 -6.53 7.04
N LEU A 86 0.35 -6.54 6.76
CA LEU A 86 -0.72 -6.12 7.67
C LEU A 86 -0.44 -4.76 8.33
N PRO A 87 -0.20 -3.68 7.56
CA PRO A 87 0.10 -2.39 8.14
C PRO A 87 -1.08 -1.83 8.92
N ASP A 88 -0.78 -1.09 9.96
CA ASP A 88 -1.77 -0.37 10.77
C ASP A 88 -2.20 0.95 10.14
N GLU A 89 -1.31 1.54 9.33
CA GLU A 89 -1.52 2.81 8.64
C GLU A 89 -0.85 2.79 7.27
N VAL A 90 -1.43 3.57 6.34
CA VAL A 90 -0.81 3.87 5.04
C VAL A 90 -0.49 5.35 4.98
N ALA A 91 0.75 5.67 4.67
CA ALA A 91 1.23 7.02 4.42
C ALA A 91 1.41 7.23 2.92
N LEU A 92 0.78 8.26 2.37
CA LEU A 92 0.89 8.63 0.96
C LEU A 92 1.53 10.01 0.83
N GLU A 93 2.42 10.17 -0.15
CA GLU A 93 2.84 11.49 -0.56
C GLU A 93 1.70 12.18 -1.33
N ALA A 94 1.33 13.37 -0.89
CA ALA A 94 0.31 14.17 -1.57
C ALA A 94 0.82 14.59 -2.96
N PRO A 95 -0.06 14.67 -3.98
CA PRO A 95 0.35 15.08 -5.32
C PRO A 95 0.98 16.48 -5.30
N PHE A 96 2.12 16.60 -5.95
CA PHE A 96 2.78 17.89 -6.13
C PHE A 96 2.15 18.66 -7.30
N MET A 97 1.84 19.94 -7.12
CA MET A 97 1.38 20.82 -8.18
C MET A 97 2.50 21.09 -9.18
N GLY A 98 2.58 20.26 -10.22
CA GLY A 98 3.53 20.43 -11.32
C GLY A 98 3.01 21.33 -12.44
N LYS A 99 3.87 21.61 -13.41
CA LYS A 99 3.53 22.46 -14.56
C LYS A 99 2.63 21.79 -15.61
N ASN A 100 2.51 20.45 -15.58
CA ASN A 100 1.74 19.69 -16.57
C ASN A 100 0.45 19.13 -15.94
N PRO A 101 -0.74 19.69 -16.30
CA PRO A 101 -2.02 19.25 -15.75
C PRO A 101 -2.34 17.77 -16.01
N GLN A 102 -1.96 17.23 -17.17
CA GLN A 102 -2.24 15.83 -17.50
C GLN A 102 -1.43 14.86 -16.63
N SER A 103 -0.17 15.17 -16.37
CA SER A 103 0.66 14.38 -15.46
C SER A 103 0.11 14.40 -14.04
N MET A 104 -0.41 15.54 -13.61
CA MET A 104 -1.06 15.68 -12.29
C MET A 104 -2.32 14.85 -12.19
N LEU A 105 -3.18 14.85 -13.23
CA LEU A 105 -4.38 14.03 -13.26
C LEU A 105 -4.04 12.52 -13.19
N LYS A 106 -3.04 12.09 -13.93
CA LYS A 106 -2.57 10.71 -13.90
C LYS A 106 -2.03 10.33 -12.52
N LEU A 107 -1.23 11.20 -11.91
CA LEU A 107 -0.69 10.98 -10.57
C LEU A 107 -1.80 10.93 -9.51
N GLY A 108 -2.78 11.83 -9.58
CA GLY A 108 -3.93 11.84 -8.70
C GLY A 108 -4.78 10.56 -8.81
N ARG A 109 -4.92 10.01 -10.02
CA ARG A 109 -5.60 8.70 -10.21
C ARG A 109 -4.82 7.56 -9.58
N ALA A 110 -3.50 7.52 -9.77
CA ALA A 110 -2.63 6.52 -9.16
C ALA A 110 -2.69 6.58 -7.64
N GLN A 111 -2.67 7.78 -7.07
CA GLN A 111 -2.84 7.99 -5.64
C GLN A 111 -4.22 7.53 -5.15
N GLY A 112 -5.29 7.93 -5.85
CA GLY A 112 -6.66 7.52 -5.50
C GLY A 112 -6.84 6.01 -5.49
N VAL A 113 -6.23 5.30 -6.43
CA VAL A 113 -6.25 3.84 -6.47
C VAL A 113 -5.50 3.23 -5.28
N SER A 114 -4.34 3.79 -4.90
CA SER A 114 -3.60 3.36 -3.72
C SER A 114 -4.40 3.58 -2.43
N MET A 115 -5.09 4.72 -2.32
CA MET A 115 -5.99 5.02 -1.21
C MET A 115 -7.17 4.04 -1.15
N ALA A 116 -7.79 3.76 -2.30
CA ALA A 116 -8.91 2.83 -2.39
C ALA A 116 -8.52 1.41 -1.96
N ALA A 117 -7.32 0.96 -2.31
CA ALA A 117 -6.80 -0.32 -1.86
C ALA A 117 -6.67 -0.39 -0.33
N ALA A 118 -6.16 0.67 0.30
CA ALA A 118 -6.04 0.76 1.76
C ALA A 118 -7.41 0.80 2.44
N LEU A 119 -8.30 1.67 1.97
CA LEU A 119 -9.65 1.83 2.54
C LEU A 119 -10.49 0.56 2.38
N ASN A 120 -10.30 -0.18 1.29
CA ASN A 120 -10.96 -1.47 1.10
C ASN A 120 -10.54 -2.53 2.15
N ARG A 121 -9.38 -2.35 2.76
CA ARG A 121 -8.88 -3.16 3.88
C ARG A 121 -9.12 -2.50 5.25
N GLN A 122 -9.88 -1.40 5.30
CA GLN A 122 -10.14 -0.63 6.52
C GLN A 122 -8.86 -0.12 7.20
N ILE A 123 -7.81 0.14 6.40
CA ILE A 123 -6.56 0.71 6.88
C ILE A 123 -6.64 2.22 6.70
N PRO A 124 -6.42 3.02 7.78
CA PRO A 124 -6.42 4.47 7.69
C PRO A 124 -5.29 5.00 6.80
N VAL A 125 -5.60 6.04 6.03
CA VAL A 125 -4.67 6.67 5.08
C VAL A 125 -4.37 8.09 5.53
N PHE A 126 -3.08 8.44 5.54
CA PHE A 126 -2.58 9.78 5.86
C PHE A 126 -1.79 10.33 4.68
N GLU A 127 -2.09 11.55 4.28
CA GLU A 127 -1.39 12.25 3.21
C GLU A 127 -0.38 13.24 3.80
N TYR A 128 0.80 13.27 3.21
CA TYR A 128 1.88 14.17 3.60
C TYR A 128 2.33 15.01 2.41
N ALA A 129 2.40 16.32 2.60
CA ALA A 129 2.91 17.22 1.58
C ALA A 129 4.42 16.96 1.33
N PRO A 130 4.91 17.05 0.07
CA PRO A 130 6.31 16.79 -0.27
C PRO A 130 7.32 17.62 0.51
N LEU A 131 6.96 18.84 0.91
CA LEU A 131 7.80 19.74 1.71
C LEU A 131 8.01 19.28 3.16
N ARG A 132 7.20 18.33 3.66
CA ARG A 132 7.34 17.75 5.00
C ARG A 132 8.15 16.45 5.01
N VAL A 133 8.37 15.85 3.83
CA VAL A 133 9.10 14.59 3.67
C VAL A 133 10.60 14.83 3.44
N LYS A 134 10.95 16.04 3.07
CA LYS A 134 12.37 16.48 2.93
C LYS A 134 12.90 17.02 4.25
#